data_7196c1ca547205ccf23057ec2f531893
#
_entry.id   7196c1ca547205ccf23057ec2f531893
#
_cell.length_a   1.000
_cell.length_b   1.000
_cell.length_c   1.000
_cell.angle_alpha   90.00
_cell.angle_beta   90.00
_cell.angle_gamma   90.00
#
_symmetry.space_group_name_H-M   'P 1'
#
loop_
_entity.id
_entity.type
_entity.pdbx_description
1 polymer ?
#
loop_
_entity_poly.entity_id
_entity_poly.type
_entity_poly.pdbx_seq_one_letter_code
_entity_poly.pdbx_strand_id
1 'polypeptide(L)'
;MEMAQQSPGGLTAVQVLDTYFLEARARLIDLAAALDRIDRAPGAGAVRADPRLTFIQDSLKILQRSEPGRAKAIQELYSLK
;
A
#
# COMPACT_ATOMS: atom_id res chain seq x y z
N MET A 1 13.85 1.16 22.48
CA MET A 1 14.18 0.98 22.83
C MET A 1 14.11 1.20 22.98
N GLU A 2 13.62 1.17 22.77
CA GLU A 2 13.84 1.05 23.01
C GLU A 2 13.87 1.34 22.91
N MET A 3 13.65 1.48 22.46
CA MET A 3 13.97 1.42 22.55
C MET A 3 14.09 2.07 22.41
N ALA A 4 13.78 2.29 22.16
CA ALA A 4 14.27 2.56 22.11
C ALA A 4 14.23 3.21 21.89
N GLN A 5 14.06 3.38 21.42
CA GLN A 5 14.53 3.60 21.40
C GLN A 5 14.75 4.04 21.33
N GLN A 6 14.48 4.13 21.22
CA GLN A 6 14.98 4.17 21.41
C GLN A 6 15.13 4.37 21.62
N SER A 7 14.92 4.61 21.85
CA SER A 7 15.17 4.65 22.11
C SER A 7 15.37 4.53 22.41
N PRO A 8 15.59 4.64 22.58
CA PRO A 8 15.51 4.37 22.36
C PRO A 8 15.41 3.95 21.94
N GLY A 9 15.56 4.14 22.44
CA GLY A 9 15.64 3.28 21.58
C GLY A 9 14.82 2.61 20.62
N GLY A 10 14.38 3.17 19.78
CA GLY A 10 13.61 2.50 18.78
C GLY A 10 14.49 1.79 17.75
N LEU A 11 13.85 1.05 16.85
CA LEU A 11 14.52 0.38 15.75
C LEU A 11 14.98 1.41 14.72
N THR A 12 16.12 1.11 14.08
CA THR A 12 16.57 1.93 12.96
C THR A 12 15.73 1.63 11.71
N ALA A 13 15.80 2.52 10.74
CA ALA A 13 15.09 2.31 9.47
C ALA A 13 15.49 1.01 8.79
N VAL A 14 16.78 0.65 8.84
CA VAL A 14 17.26 -0.61 8.28
C VAL A 14 16.62 -1.80 8.98
N GLN A 15 16.54 -1.76 10.29
CA GLN A 15 15.92 -2.85 11.06
C GLN A 15 14.43 -2.99 10.75
N VAL A 16 13.74 -1.86 10.60
CA VAL A 16 12.33 -1.87 10.24
C VAL A 16 12.15 -2.42 8.82
N LEU A 17 12.98 -1.98 7.90
CA LEU A 17 12.93 -2.49 6.54
C LEU A 17 13.17 -4.00 6.49
N ASP A 18 14.17 -4.48 7.25
CA ASP A 18 14.45 -5.92 7.31
C ASP A 18 13.25 -6.70 7.83
N THR A 19 12.55 -6.13 8.81
CA THR A 19 11.39 -6.79 9.43
C THR A 19 10.23 -6.92 8.46
N TYR A 20 9.97 -5.89 7.67
CA TYR A 20 8.73 -5.83 6.87
C TYR A 20 8.91 -6.12 5.39
N PHE A 21 10.15 -6.25 4.90
CA PHE A 21 10.38 -6.32 3.46
C PHE A 21 9.69 -7.51 2.78
N LEU A 22 9.83 -8.71 3.34
CA LEU A 22 9.27 -9.90 2.68
C LEU A 22 7.76 -9.84 2.61
N GLU A 23 7.12 -9.36 3.68
CA GLU A 23 5.68 -9.20 3.68
C GLU A 23 5.23 -8.13 2.70
N ALA A 24 5.92 -6.99 2.68
CA ALA A 24 5.58 -5.92 1.73
C ALA A 24 5.74 -6.40 0.29
N ARG A 25 6.81 -7.14 0.01
CA ARG A 25 7.03 -7.71 -1.32
C ARG A 25 5.87 -8.64 -1.71
N ALA A 26 5.48 -9.52 -0.80
CA ALA A 26 4.39 -10.47 -1.08
C ALA A 26 3.07 -9.74 -1.36
N ARG A 27 2.77 -8.70 -0.60
CA ARG A 27 1.54 -7.93 -0.79
C ARG A 27 1.53 -7.17 -2.11
N LEU A 28 2.68 -6.64 -2.51
CA LEU A 28 2.79 -5.96 -3.80
C LEU A 28 2.56 -6.94 -4.95
N ILE A 29 3.13 -8.13 -4.86
CA ILE A 29 2.94 -9.17 -5.88
C ILE A 29 1.47 -9.59 -5.95
N ASP A 30 0.83 -9.76 -4.78
CA ASP A 30 -0.58 -10.12 -4.73
C ASP A 30 -1.46 -9.05 -5.38
N LEU A 31 -1.17 -7.79 -5.10
CA LEU A 31 -1.93 -6.69 -5.71
C LEU A 31 -1.72 -6.66 -7.22
N ALA A 32 -0.48 -6.81 -7.66
CA ALA A 32 -0.18 -6.84 -9.09
C ALA A 32 -0.93 -7.98 -9.79
N ALA A 33 -0.95 -9.16 -9.16
CA ALA A 33 -1.67 -10.30 -9.73
C ALA A 33 -3.17 -10.03 -9.80
N ALA A 34 -3.74 -9.38 -8.80
CA ALA A 34 -5.16 -9.02 -8.81
C ALA A 34 -5.49 -8.07 -9.96
N LEU A 35 -4.65 -7.06 -10.15
CA LEU A 35 -4.84 -6.10 -11.24
C LEU A 35 -4.73 -6.80 -12.62
N ASP A 36 -3.78 -7.71 -12.75
CA ASP A 36 -3.64 -8.49 -13.98
C ASP A 36 -4.87 -9.33 -14.26
N ARG A 37 -5.44 -9.96 -13.23
CA ARG A 37 -6.66 -10.76 -13.40
C ARG A 37 -7.83 -9.90 -13.85
N ILE A 38 -7.97 -8.71 -13.31
CA ILE A 38 -9.01 -7.77 -13.72
C ILE A 38 -8.83 -7.42 -15.19
N ASP A 39 -7.61 -7.12 -15.60
CA ASP A 39 -7.32 -6.69 -16.97
C ASP A 39 -7.57 -7.79 -17.99
N ARG A 40 -7.38 -9.05 -17.60
CA ARG A 40 -7.59 -10.20 -18.50
C ARG A 40 -9.03 -10.67 -18.55
N ALA A 41 -9.86 -10.27 -17.60
CA ALA A 41 -11.23 -10.77 -17.51
C ALA A 41 -12.13 -10.11 -18.57
N PRO A 42 -13.15 -10.82 -19.03
CA PRO A 42 -14.15 -10.20 -19.91
C PRO A 42 -14.79 -9.00 -19.22
N GLY A 43 -14.95 -7.92 -19.96
CA GLY A 43 -15.55 -6.71 -19.39
C GLY A 43 -14.57 -5.80 -18.66
N ALA A 44 -13.26 -6.00 -18.82
CA ALA A 44 -12.26 -5.16 -18.14
C ALA A 44 -12.51 -3.67 -18.40
N GLY A 45 -12.90 -3.30 -19.61
CA GLY A 45 -13.19 -1.89 -19.92
C GLY A 45 -14.33 -1.30 -19.11
N ALA A 46 -15.28 -2.13 -18.71
CA ALA A 46 -16.45 -1.66 -17.96
C ALA A 46 -16.11 -1.30 -16.50
N VAL A 47 -15.01 -1.79 -15.96
CA VAL A 47 -14.67 -1.50 -14.56
C VAL A 47 -13.70 -0.33 -14.42
N ARG A 48 -13.29 0.31 -15.51
CA ARG A 48 -12.34 1.42 -15.44
C ARG A 48 -12.84 2.58 -14.59
N ALA A 49 -14.15 2.81 -14.58
CA ALA A 49 -14.74 3.88 -13.78
C ALA A 49 -15.29 3.39 -12.44
N ASP A 50 -15.06 2.12 -12.10
CA ASP A 50 -15.52 1.57 -10.82
C ASP A 50 -14.78 2.27 -9.68
N PRO A 51 -15.50 2.79 -8.66
CA PRO A 51 -14.86 3.49 -7.54
C PRO A 51 -13.82 2.66 -6.81
N ARG A 52 -13.97 1.34 -6.79
CA ARG A 52 -12.99 0.46 -6.13
C ARG A 52 -11.65 0.48 -6.87
N LEU A 53 -11.68 0.49 -8.19
CA LEU A 53 -10.45 0.56 -8.98
C LEU A 53 -9.82 1.95 -8.85
N THR A 54 -10.64 2.99 -8.86
CA THR A 54 -10.15 4.36 -8.62
C THR A 54 -9.47 4.47 -7.26
N PHE A 55 -10.07 3.86 -6.21
CA PHE A 55 -9.46 3.83 -4.88
C PHE A 55 -8.07 3.17 -4.93
N ILE A 56 -7.96 2.04 -5.63
CA ILE A 56 -6.66 1.35 -5.74
C ILE A 56 -5.64 2.25 -6.45
N GLN A 57 -6.02 2.87 -7.53
CA GLN A 57 -5.12 3.74 -8.30
C GLN A 57 -4.67 4.94 -7.50
N ASP A 58 -5.58 5.58 -6.78
CA ASP A 58 -5.24 6.72 -5.92
C ASP A 58 -4.34 6.30 -4.77
N SER A 59 -4.58 5.09 -4.23
CA SER A 59 -3.73 4.54 -3.18
C SER A 59 -2.31 4.30 -3.66
N LEU A 60 -2.15 3.83 -4.89
CA LEU A 60 -0.82 3.64 -5.46
C LEU A 60 -0.06 4.95 -5.57
N LYS A 61 -0.74 6.03 -5.90
CA LYS A 61 -0.11 7.36 -5.93
C LYS A 61 0.33 7.79 -4.54
N ILE A 62 -0.48 7.50 -3.52
CA ILE A 62 -0.13 7.82 -2.14
C ILE A 62 1.11 7.04 -1.71
N LEU A 63 1.21 5.76 -2.10
CA LEU A 63 2.37 4.94 -1.76
C LEU A 63 3.67 5.49 -2.32
N GLN A 64 3.61 6.25 -3.39
CA GLN A 64 4.79 6.83 -4.02
C GLN A 64 5.28 8.11 -3.35
N ARG A 65 4.54 8.64 -2.40
CA ARG A 65 4.96 9.84 -1.66
C ARG A 65 6.21 9.55 -0.84
N SER A 66 6.99 10.59 -0.60
CA SER A 66 8.17 10.48 0.24
C SER A 66 7.90 10.69 1.73
N GLU A 67 6.77 11.31 2.08
CA GLU A 67 6.45 11.57 3.48
C GLU A 67 5.64 10.42 4.10
N PRO A 68 5.74 10.25 5.44
CA PRO A 68 4.96 9.25 6.15
C PRO A 68 3.47 9.61 6.22
N GLY A 69 2.67 8.71 6.80
CA GLY A 69 1.22 8.91 6.89
C GLY A 69 0.47 8.29 5.74
N ARG A 70 1.12 7.41 4.97
CA ARG A 70 0.51 6.78 3.80
C ARG A 70 -0.68 5.90 4.15
N ALA A 71 -0.55 5.10 5.21
CA ALA A 71 -1.62 4.20 5.61
C ALA A 71 -2.87 4.96 6.02
N LYS A 72 -2.70 6.03 6.80
CA LYS A 72 -3.82 6.87 7.21
C LYS A 72 -4.47 7.52 5.99
N ALA A 73 -3.67 8.03 5.07
CA ALA A 73 -4.20 8.68 3.87
C ALA A 73 -5.04 7.71 3.03
N ILE A 74 -4.60 6.46 2.90
CA ILE A 74 -5.34 5.47 2.15
C ILE A 74 -6.64 5.10 2.86
N GLN A 75 -6.60 4.94 4.19
CA GLN A 75 -7.80 4.67 4.97
C GLN A 75 -8.83 5.77 4.82
N GLU A 76 -8.38 7.02 4.79
CA GLU A 76 -9.28 8.17 4.63
C GLU A 76 -9.91 8.22 3.25
N LEU A 77 -9.18 7.80 2.21
CA LEU A 77 -9.76 7.72 0.88
C LEU A 77 -10.99 6.82 0.85
N TYR A 78 -10.88 5.66 1.47
CA TYR A 78 -11.99 4.70 1.50
C TYR A 78 -13.13 5.19 2.39
N SER A 79 -12.79 5.77 3.53
CA SER A 79 -13.77 6.22 4.52
C SER A 79 -14.62 7.39 4.03
N LEU A 80 -14.11 8.16 3.09
CA LEU A 80 -14.83 9.32 2.55
C LEU A 80 -15.93 8.92 1.57
N LYS A 81 -16.07 7.66 1.29
CA LYS A 81 -17.14 7.19 0.43
C LYS A 81 -18.52 7.09 1.16
#